data_f6d40404bf36a30a2756a2f4e9be8683
#
_entry.id   f6d40404bf36a30a2756a2f4e9be8683
#
_cell.length_a   1.000
_cell.length_b   1.000
_cell.length_c   1.000
_cell.angle_alpha   90.00
_cell.angle_beta   90.00
_cell.angle_gamma   90.00
#
_symmetry.space_group_name_H-M   'P 1'
#
loop_
_entity.id
_entity.type
_entity.pdbx_description
1 polymer ?
#
loop_
_entity_poly.entity_id
_entity_poly.type
_entity_poly.pdbx_seq_one_letter_code
_entity_poly.pdbx_strand_id
1 'polypeptide(L)'
;MQIVASCHFDCLIYPLATIYLIGNFALNKLFDLMLSTPKKEYREKRFYLSISKTVHIQEVPKILPPLIPEVRGWFKAHGIQPVGPEFFLFKSINQDNLLDSEVGLGTAENLTGDEEIHAGYFPAGTYASIIHTGHFDGLMEAHKALEEWILENNLREKVTTSKNVTHWGGRIEFYLVDPDDEPDSSKWKTEVVFLLEDVPE
;
A
#
# COMPACT_ATOMS: atom_id res chain seq x y z
N MET A 1 -21.17 -70.14 -0.73
CA MET A 1 -19.75 -70.14 -1.05
C MET A 1 -19.45 -68.87 -1.78
N GLN A 2 -18.93 -67.94 -1.00
CA GLN A 2 -18.68 -66.56 -1.44
C GLN A 2 -17.34 -66.50 -2.20
N ILE A 3 -17.34 -65.78 -3.32
CA ILE A 3 -16.09 -65.32 -3.94
C ILE A 3 -16.13 -63.81 -3.95
N VAL A 4 -15.23 -63.24 -3.17
CA VAL A 4 -14.98 -61.81 -3.05
C VAL A 4 -14.13 -61.40 -4.25
N ALA A 5 -14.63 -60.49 -5.06
CA ALA A 5 -13.83 -59.80 -6.08
C ALA A 5 -13.32 -58.50 -5.50
N SER A 6 -12.02 -58.45 -5.22
CA SER A 6 -11.25 -57.25 -4.89
C SER A 6 -11.11 -56.39 -6.13
N CYS A 7 -11.71 -55.21 -6.10
CA CYS A 7 -11.46 -54.19 -7.11
C CYS A 7 -10.37 -53.22 -6.60
N HIS A 8 -9.18 -53.35 -7.17
CA HIS A 8 -8.11 -52.38 -7.03
C HIS A 8 -8.51 -51.12 -7.80
N PHE A 9 -8.76 -50.00 -7.07
CA PHE A 9 -8.72 -48.69 -7.60
C PHE A 9 -7.45 -48.01 -7.07
N ASP A 10 -6.37 -48.23 -7.80
CA ASP A 10 -5.14 -47.50 -7.60
C ASP A 10 -4.95 -46.46 -8.68
N CYS A 11 -4.54 -45.30 -8.20
CA CYS A 11 -3.77 -44.27 -8.93
C CYS A 11 -4.43 -43.55 -10.10
N LEU A 12 -4.98 -42.35 -9.79
CA LEU A 12 -4.87 -41.19 -10.71
C LEU A 12 -5.38 -39.89 -10.06
N ILE A 13 -5.03 -39.59 -8.79
CA ILE A 13 -5.42 -38.29 -8.15
C ILE A 13 -4.22 -37.41 -7.77
N TYR A 14 -3.01 -37.72 -8.23
CA TYR A 14 -1.81 -36.99 -7.80
C TYR A 14 -1.14 -35.97 -8.77
N PRO A 15 -1.64 -35.62 -9.97
CA PRO A 15 -1.01 -34.54 -10.71
C PRO A 15 -1.57 -33.13 -10.44
N LEU A 16 -2.87 -33.00 -10.09
CA LEU A 16 -3.49 -31.66 -9.99
C LEU A 16 -3.17 -30.95 -8.67
N ALA A 17 -3.15 -31.66 -7.55
CA ALA A 17 -2.79 -31.09 -6.25
C ALA A 17 -1.31 -30.68 -6.20
N THR A 18 -0.43 -31.48 -6.80
CA THR A 18 1.00 -31.19 -6.87
C THR A 18 1.29 -29.98 -7.77
N ILE A 19 0.59 -29.86 -8.89
CA ILE A 19 0.72 -28.70 -9.80
C ILE A 19 0.18 -27.44 -9.13
N TYR A 20 -0.93 -27.53 -8.36
CA TYR A 20 -1.49 -26.42 -7.62
C TYR A 20 -0.57 -25.94 -6.49
N LEU A 21 0.04 -26.88 -5.75
CA LEU A 21 1.02 -26.57 -4.70
C LEU A 21 2.32 -25.99 -5.26
N ILE A 22 2.83 -26.52 -6.36
CA ILE A 22 4.05 -26.01 -7.00
C ILE A 22 3.77 -24.63 -7.63
N GLY A 23 2.60 -24.42 -8.24
CA GLY A 23 2.18 -23.14 -8.76
C GLY A 23 2.09 -22.06 -7.68
N ASN A 24 1.44 -22.34 -6.56
CA ASN A 24 1.35 -21.44 -5.42
C ASN A 24 2.71 -21.18 -4.76
N PHE A 25 3.55 -22.21 -4.62
CA PHE A 25 4.90 -22.05 -4.07
C PHE A 25 5.81 -21.19 -4.98
N ALA A 26 5.73 -21.37 -6.28
CA ALA A 26 6.48 -20.57 -7.24
C ALA A 26 5.96 -19.13 -7.30
N LEU A 27 4.63 -18.93 -7.20
CA LEU A 27 3.99 -17.62 -7.17
C LEU A 27 4.37 -16.87 -5.88
N ASN A 28 4.26 -17.50 -4.72
CA ASN A 28 4.67 -16.91 -3.44
C ASN A 28 6.16 -16.53 -3.45
N LYS A 29 7.03 -17.39 -3.99
CA LYS A 29 8.46 -17.09 -4.11
C LYS A 29 8.76 -15.95 -5.08
N LEU A 30 7.92 -15.74 -6.11
CA LEU A 30 8.03 -14.60 -7.02
C LEU A 30 7.62 -13.31 -6.31
N PHE A 31 6.55 -13.34 -5.50
CA PHE A 31 6.15 -12.20 -4.67
C PHE A 31 7.20 -11.85 -3.62
N ASP A 32 7.81 -12.84 -2.95
CA ASP A 32 8.91 -12.63 -2.01
C ASP A 32 10.12 -11.92 -2.64
N LEU A 33 10.37 -12.12 -3.95
CA LEU A 33 11.44 -11.43 -4.69
C LEU A 33 11.10 -9.97 -5.02
N MET A 34 9.83 -9.59 -4.97
CA MET A 34 9.35 -8.24 -5.28
C MET A 34 9.20 -7.37 -4.02
N LEU A 35 9.30 -7.95 -2.83
CA LEU A 35 9.14 -7.26 -1.56
C LEU A 35 10.48 -7.19 -0.81
N SER A 36 10.79 -6.04 -0.25
CA SER A 36 11.91 -5.92 0.70
C SER A 36 11.54 -6.57 2.03
N THR A 37 12.53 -6.82 2.89
CA THR A 37 12.25 -7.12 4.30
C THR A 37 11.56 -5.91 4.95
N PRO A 38 10.42 -6.10 5.64
CA PRO A 38 9.78 -5.03 6.37
C PRO A 38 10.69 -4.47 7.47
N LYS A 39 10.56 -3.18 7.77
CA LYS A 39 11.31 -2.52 8.83
C LYS A 39 10.42 -1.62 9.67
N LYS A 40 10.89 -1.33 10.88
CA LYS A 40 10.29 -0.36 11.78
C LYS A 40 11.27 0.78 11.99
N GLU A 41 10.83 2.03 11.83
CA GLU A 41 11.64 3.22 12.03
C GLU A 41 10.81 4.39 12.55
N TYR A 42 11.43 5.26 13.36
CA TYR A 42 10.82 6.52 13.75
C TYR A 42 10.99 7.54 12.62
N ARG A 43 9.91 8.26 12.32
CA ARG A 43 9.91 9.35 11.33
C ARG A 43 9.44 10.63 11.99
N GLU A 44 10.14 11.73 11.71
CA GLU A 44 9.75 13.06 12.11
C GLU A 44 8.50 13.54 11.35
N LYS A 45 7.81 14.51 11.94
CA LYS A 45 6.68 15.18 11.27
C LYS A 45 7.13 15.80 9.93
N ARG A 46 6.38 15.53 8.87
CA ARG A 46 6.62 16.10 7.54
C ARG A 46 5.37 16.74 7.01
N PHE A 47 5.50 17.89 6.36
CA PHE A 47 4.39 18.63 5.75
C PHE A 47 4.20 18.24 4.30
N TYR A 48 2.99 18.41 3.79
CA TYR A 48 2.63 18.19 2.40
C TYR A 48 1.48 19.09 1.96
N LEU A 49 1.29 19.15 0.65
CA LEU A 49 0.09 19.69 -0.01
C LEU A 49 -0.52 18.60 -0.88
N SER A 50 -1.85 18.49 -0.90
CA SER A 50 -2.56 17.37 -1.52
C SER A 50 -3.93 17.76 -2.08
N ILE A 51 -4.43 16.97 -3.03
CA ILE A 51 -5.83 16.93 -3.43
C ILE A 51 -6.51 15.80 -2.66
N SER A 52 -7.65 16.09 -2.04
CA SER A 52 -8.48 15.09 -1.36
C SER A 52 -9.50 14.49 -2.32
N LYS A 53 -9.70 13.17 -2.26
CA LYS A 53 -10.67 12.46 -3.09
C LYS A 53 -11.30 11.28 -2.35
N THR A 54 -12.63 11.20 -2.39
CA THR A 54 -13.34 9.98 -1.98
C THR A 54 -13.60 9.13 -3.20
N VAL A 55 -13.16 7.87 -3.20
CA VAL A 55 -13.28 6.93 -4.31
C VAL A 55 -13.69 5.55 -3.82
N HIS A 56 -14.35 4.76 -4.65
CA HIS A 56 -14.51 3.33 -4.37
C HIS A 56 -13.16 2.64 -4.54
N ILE A 57 -12.80 1.72 -3.63
CA ILE A 57 -11.46 1.09 -3.59
C ILE A 57 -11.06 0.47 -4.93
N GLN A 58 -12.01 -0.10 -5.69
CA GLN A 58 -11.76 -0.67 -7.02
C GLN A 58 -11.45 0.38 -8.10
N GLU A 59 -11.78 1.66 -7.85
CA GLU A 59 -11.54 2.75 -8.79
C GLU A 59 -10.25 3.53 -8.50
N VAL A 60 -9.55 3.20 -7.39
CA VAL A 60 -8.27 3.81 -7.03
C VAL A 60 -7.29 3.86 -8.20
N PRO A 61 -7.01 2.74 -8.93
CA PRO A 61 -6.04 2.77 -10.03
C PRO A 61 -6.44 3.67 -11.21
N LYS A 62 -7.72 4.02 -11.31
CA LYS A 62 -8.24 4.86 -12.40
C LYS A 62 -8.34 6.33 -12.00
N ILE A 63 -8.68 6.61 -10.73
CA ILE A 63 -9.07 7.97 -10.30
C ILE A 63 -7.94 8.71 -9.61
N LEU A 64 -7.11 8.04 -8.80
CA LEU A 64 -6.07 8.72 -8.04
C LEU A 64 -4.83 9.09 -8.89
N PRO A 65 -4.27 8.22 -9.77
CA PRO A 65 -3.07 8.57 -10.53
C PRO A 65 -3.20 9.82 -11.39
N PRO A 66 -4.35 10.13 -12.04
CA PRO A 66 -4.53 11.38 -12.79
C PRO A 66 -4.41 12.66 -11.95
N LEU A 67 -4.54 12.59 -10.62
CA LEU A 67 -4.39 13.74 -9.73
C LEU A 67 -2.92 14.13 -9.52
N ILE A 68 -1.96 13.23 -9.77
CA ILE A 68 -0.52 13.51 -9.63
C ILE A 68 -0.09 14.70 -10.52
N PRO A 69 -0.33 14.70 -11.83
CA PRO A 69 0.03 15.83 -12.68
C PRO A 69 -0.69 17.12 -12.30
N GLU A 70 -1.89 17.07 -11.72
CA GLU A 70 -2.61 18.25 -11.23
C GLU A 70 -1.86 18.87 -10.04
N VAL A 71 -1.48 18.07 -9.03
CA VAL A 71 -0.66 18.52 -7.90
C VAL A 71 0.69 19.07 -8.36
N ARG A 72 1.40 18.35 -9.25
CA ARG A 72 2.68 18.82 -9.84
C ARG A 72 2.51 20.16 -10.54
N GLY A 73 1.45 20.31 -11.32
CA GLY A 73 1.12 21.54 -12.03
C GLY A 73 0.93 22.72 -11.07
N TRP A 74 0.20 22.49 -9.97
CA TRP A 74 -0.03 23.49 -8.95
C TRP A 74 1.28 23.91 -8.25
N PHE A 75 2.13 22.96 -7.83
CA PHE A 75 3.45 23.22 -7.24
C PHE A 75 4.31 24.08 -8.18
N LYS A 76 4.34 23.73 -9.47
CA LYS A 76 5.09 24.44 -10.49
C LYS A 76 4.57 25.89 -10.65
N ALA A 77 3.25 26.08 -10.69
CA ALA A 77 2.63 27.38 -10.84
C ALA A 77 2.93 28.33 -9.66
N HIS A 78 3.11 27.77 -8.45
CA HIS A 78 3.43 28.52 -7.23
C HIS A 78 4.93 28.58 -6.91
N GLY A 79 5.79 28.01 -7.76
CA GLY A 79 7.25 28.03 -7.57
C GLY A 79 7.73 27.22 -6.37
N ILE A 80 6.91 26.24 -5.92
CA ILE A 80 7.23 25.38 -4.77
C ILE A 80 8.02 24.18 -5.26
N GLN A 81 9.16 23.91 -4.61
CA GLN A 81 9.95 22.70 -4.87
C GLN A 81 9.42 21.58 -3.97
N PRO A 82 9.00 20.43 -4.54
CA PRO A 82 8.57 19.28 -3.75
C PRO A 82 9.73 18.66 -2.96
N VAL A 83 9.40 18.07 -1.81
CA VAL A 83 10.34 17.35 -0.94
C VAL A 83 9.94 15.89 -0.84
N GLY A 84 10.77 15.01 -1.37
CA GLY A 84 10.51 13.58 -1.41
C GLY A 84 9.59 13.16 -2.56
N PRO A 85 9.19 11.89 -2.58
CA PRO A 85 8.38 11.32 -3.63
C PRO A 85 6.91 11.73 -3.51
N GLU A 86 6.16 11.52 -4.57
CA GLU A 86 4.71 11.58 -4.59
C GLU A 86 4.12 10.51 -3.71
N PHE A 87 2.90 10.77 -3.22
CA PHE A 87 2.26 9.84 -2.33
C PHE A 87 0.74 9.75 -2.54
N PHE A 88 0.20 8.58 -2.18
CA PHE A 88 -1.21 8.42 -1.82
C PHE A 88 -1.29 8.17 -0.32
N LEU A 89 -2.13 8.95 0.36
CA LEU A 89 -2.46 8.78 1.78
C LEU A 89 -3.90 8.30 1.87
N PHE A 90 -4.10 7.13 2.45
CA PHE A 90 -5.41 6.56 2.73
C PHE A 90 -5.82 6.93 4.15
N LYS A 91 -6.92 7.67 4.28
CA LYS A 91 -7.38 8.23 5.57
C LYS A 91 -8.43 7.37 6.23
N SER A 92 -9.41 6.92 5.46
CA SER A 92 -10.49 6.10 6.00
C SER A 92 -11.18 5.27 4.92
N ILE A 93 -11.84 4.19 5.34
CA ILE A 93 -12.70 3.38 4.50
C ILE A 93 -14.02 3.08 5.25
N ASN A 94 -15.14 3.15 4.55
CA ASN A 94 -16.44 2.80 5.10
C ASN A 94 -16.90 1.40 4.64
N GLN A 95 -18.09 0.98 5.07
CA GLN A 95 -18.68 -0.33 4.73
C GLN A 95 -19.05 -0.48 3.24
N ASP A 96 -19.24 0.63 2.53
CA ASP A 96 -19.52 0.65 1.10
C ASP A 96 -18.22 0.65 0.26
N ASN A 97 -17.06 0.39 0.90
CA ASN A 97 -15.75 0.44 0.28
C ASN A 97 -15.39 1.81 -0.32
N LEU A 98 -15.99 2.88 0.18
CA LEU A 98 -15.59 4.24 -0.14
C LEU A 98 -14.39 4.63 0.71
N LEU A 99 -13.33 5.02 0.04
CA LEU A 99 -12.01 5.34 0.57
C LEU A 99 -11.78 6.85 0.48
N ASP A 100 -11.56 7.49 1.62
CA ASP A 100 -11.08 8.87 1.64
C ASP A 100 -9.57 8.88 1.50
N SER A 101 -9.09 9.55 0.47
CA SER A 101 -7.68 9.55 0.08
C SER A 101 -7.18 10.96 -0.18
N GLU A 102 -5.87 11.12 -0.08
CA GLU A 102 -5.15 12.30 -0.52
C GLU A 102 -4.03 11.91 -1.47
N VAL A 103 -3.87 12.69 -2.55
CA VAL A 103 -2.76 12.57 -3.51
C VAL A 103 -1.93 13.83 -3.42
N GLY A 104 -0.62 13.72 -3.17
CA GLY A 104 0.15 14.92 -2.88
C GLY A 104 1.65 14.80 -3.02
N LEU A 105 2.30 15.90 -2.66
CA LEU A 105 3.74 16.10 -2.63
C LEU A 105 4.16 16.73 -1.30
N GLY A 106 5.32 16.28 -0.79
CA GLY A 106 5.90 16.86 0.41
C GLY A 106 6.36 18.31 0.22
N THR A 107 6.38 19.06 1.33
CA THR A 107 6.90 20.44 1.39
C THR A 107 7.95 20.57 2.49
N ALA A 108 8.89 21.52 2.33
CA ALA A 108 9.94 21.76 3.33
C ALA A 108 9.38 22.37 4.63
N GLU A 109 8.27 23.11 4.52
CA GLU A 109 7.63 23.83 5.63
C GLU A 109 6.10 23.73 5.52
N ASN A 110 5.40 24.18 6.55
CA ASN A 110 3.94 24.22 6.56
C ASN A 110 3.45 25.36 5.68
N LEU A 111 3.03 25.03 4.47
CA LEU A 111 2.46 25.96 3.51
C LEU A 111 0.93 25.97 3.59
N THR A 112 0.33 27.02 3.04
CA THR A 112 -1.12 27.12 2.88
C THR A 112 -1.48 26.76 1.44
N GLY A 113 -2.47 25.90 1.26
CA GLY A 113 -3.05 25.60 -0.05
C GLY A 113 -4.14 26.61 -0.44
N ASP A 114 -5.05 26.18 -1.30
CA ASP A 114 -6.21 26.95 -1.76
C ASP A 114 -7.51 26.12 -1.66
N GLU A 115 -8.49 26.40 -2.53
CA GLU A 115 -9.77 25.66 -2.54
C GLU A 115 -9.63 24.21 -3.03
N GLU A 116 -8.62 23.91 -3.84
CA GLU A 116 -8.38 22.58 -4.45
C GLU A 116 -7.26 21.82 -3.78
N ILE A 117 -6.21 22.52 -3.32
CA ILE A 117 -5.02 21.96 -2.71
C ILE A 117 -5.01 22.26 -1.20
N HIS A 118 -4.95 21.20 -0.41
CA HIS A 118 -5.04 21.27 1.05
C HIS A 118 -3.69 20.99 1.72
N ALA A 119 -3.39 21.73 2.76
CA ALA A 119 -2.22 21.50 3.60
C ALA A 119 -2.48 20.35 4.60
N GLY A 120 -1.49 19.48 4.73
CA GLY A 120 -1.51 18.39 5.68
C GLY A 120 -0.12 18.07 6.23
N TYR A 121 -0.05 17.03 7.05
CA TYR A 121 1.22 16.54 7.55
C TYR A 121 1.15 15.03 7.85
N PHE A 122 2.25 14.35 7.66
CA PHE A 122 2.48 13.03 8.22
C PHE A 122 2.90 13.20 9.69
N PRO A 123 2.23 12.56 10.65
CA PRO A 123 2.59 12.67 12.07
C PRO A 123 4.01 12.19 12.34
N ALA A 124 4.67 12.76 13.34
CA ALA A 124 5.82 12.12 13.93
C ALA A 124 5.39 10.84 14.63
N GLY A 125 6.19 9.79 14.54
CA GLY A 125 5.88 8.50 15.18
C GLY A 125 6.67 7.35 14.60
N THR A 126 6.42 6.17 15.14
CA THR A 126 7.02 4.93 14.63
C THR A 126 6.19 4.36 13.49
N TYR A 127 6.84 4.08 12.37
CA TYR A 127 6.23 3.51 11.20
C TYR A 127 6.79 2.12 10.89
N ALA A 128 5.94 1.23 10.41
CA ALA A 128 6.36 0.04 9.68
C ALA A 128 6.36 0.35 8.19
N SER A 129 7.34 -0.18 7.44
CA SER A 129 7.37 0.00 5.99
C SER A 129 7.94 -1.22 5.27
N ILE A 130 7.52 -1.39 4.01
CA ILE A 130 8.01 -2.38 3.06
C ILE A 130 8.11 -1.75 1.69
N ILE A 131 9.13 -2.12 0.91
CA ILE A 131 9.26 -1.66 -0.47
C ILE A 131 8.80 -2.78 -1.41
N HIS A 132 7.84 -2.45 -2.26
CA HIS A 132 7.44 -3.25 -3.41
C HIS A 132 8.27 -2.83 -4.62
N THR A 133 8.80 -3.79 -5.37
CA THR A 133 9.46 -3.57 -6.66
C THR A 133 8.67 -4.27 -7.76
N GLY A 134 8.19 -3.54 -8.74
CA GLY A 134 7.37 -4.06 -9.84
C GLY A 134 6.15 -3.21 -10.13
N HIS A 135 5.29 -3.71 -11.00
CA HIS A 135 4.05 -3.06 -11.41
C HIS A 135 3.10 -2.87 -10.21
N PHE A 136 2.32 -1.79 -10.21
CA PHE A 136 1.41 -1.42 -9.12
C PHE A 136 0.32 -2.46 -8.80
N ASP A 137 0.05 -3.41 -9.70
CA ASP A 137 -0.87 -4.53 -9.43
C ASP A 137 -0.44 -5.40 -8.23
N GLY A 138 0.85 -5.37 -7.87
CA GLY A 138 1.40 -6.07 -6.71
C GLY A 138 1.27 -5.32 -5.37
N LEU A 139 0.77 -4.09 -5.34
CA LEU A 139 0.72 -3.28 -4.12
C LEU A 139 -0.22 -3.87 -3.06
N MET A 140 -1.30 -4.51 -3.46
CA MET A 140 -2.20 -5.18 -2.51
C MET A 140 -1.48 -6.27 -1.70
N GLU A 141 -0.58 -7.03 -2.34
CA GLU A 141 0.23 -8.04 -1.66
C GLU A 141 1.26 -7.39 -0.73
N ALA A 142 1.81 -6.22 -1.09
CA ALA A 142 2.72 -5.48 -0.21
C ALA A 142 2.00 -4.97 1.05
N HIS A 143 0.78 -4.45 0.91
CA HIS A 143 -0.06 -4.06 2.05
C HIS A 143 -0.31 -5.25 2.99
N LYS A 144 -0.74 -6.38 2.42
CA LYS A 144 -1.01 -7.61 3.17
C LYS A 144 0.23 -8.14 3.89
N ALA A 145 1.37 -8.20 3.19
CA ALA A 145 2.63 -8.66 3.79
C ALA A 145 3.07 -7.76 4.95
N LEU A 146 2.86 -6.44 4.85
CA LEU A 146 3.17 -5.52 5.93
C LEU A 146 2.21 -5.67 7.12
N GLU A 147 0.91 -5.88 6.89
CA GLU A 147 -0.07 -6.19 7.93
C GLU A 147 0.29 -7.48 8.68
N GLU A 148 0.62 -8.55 7.97
CA GLU A 148 1.03 -9.83 8.54
C GLU A 148 2.30 -9.67 9.40
N TRP A 149 3.32 -8.96 8.86
CA TRP A 149 4.55 -8.68 9.59
C TRP A 149 4.31 -7.87 10.89
N ILE A 150 3.43 -6.87 10.85
CA ILE A 150 3.06 -6.07 12.03
C ILE A 150 2.47 -6.98 13.11
N LEU A 151 1.55 -7.88 12.74
CA LEU A 151 0.92 -8.82 13.67
C LEU A 151 1.93 -9.83 14.25
N GLU A 152 2.79 -10.41 13.42
CA GLU A 152 3.82 -11.37 13.83
C GLU A 152 4.84 -10.76 14.81
N ASN A 153 5.09 -9.46 14.70
CA ASN A 153 5.99 -8.73 15.59
C ASN A 153 5.30 -8.12 16.82
N ASN A 154 4.03 -8.48 17.09
CA ASN A 154 3.22 -7.95 18.19
C ASN A 154 3.10 -6.41 18.16
N LEU A 155 3.13 -5.82 16.99
CA LEU A 155 2.91 -4.40 16.76
C LEU A 155 1.43 -4.15 16.42
N ARG A 156 1.03 -2.90 16.41
CA ARG A 156 -0.32 -2.50 16.01
C ARG A 156 -0.25 -1.27 15.12
N GLU A 157 -0.99 -1.32 14.01
CA GLU A 157 -1.23 -0.11 13.19
C GLU A 157 -2.12 0.86 13.99
N LYS A 158 -1.86 2.14 13.85
CA LYS A 158 -2.69 3.19 14.47
C LYS A 158 -4.00 3.34 13.73
N VAL A 159 -5.01 2.61 14.20
CA VAL A 159 -6.34 2.51 13.59
C VAL A 159 -7.42 2.82 14.61
N THR A 160 -8.44 3.57 14.19
CA THR A 160 -9.65 3.76 14.99
C THR A 160 -10.88 3.43 14.16
N THR A 161 -11.88 2.81 14.78
CA THR A 161 -13.15 2.48 14.11
C THR A 161 -14.29 3.18 14.82
N SER A 162 -15.06 3.97 14.09
CA SER A 162 -16.26 4.64 14.61
C SER A 162 -17.34 4.65 13.55
N LYS A 163 -18.59 4.37 13.94
CA LYS A 163 -19.77 4.40 13.05
C LYS A 163 -19.56 3.61 11.74
N ASN A 164 -18.90 2.44 11.84
CA ASN A 164 -18.58 1.57 10.70
C ASN A 164 -17.61 2.19 9.66
N VAL A 165 -16.85 3.19 10.06
CA VAL A 165 -15.74 3.75 9.30
C VAL A 165 -14.44 3.41 10.00
N THR A 166 -13.50 2.84 9.27
CA THR A 166 -12.12 2.61 9.74
C THR A 166 -11.27 3.80 9.34
N HIS A 167 -10.58 4.41 10.29
CA HIS A 167 -9.66 5.52 10.07
C HIS A 167 -8.24 5.08 10.39
N TRP A 168 -7.30 5.35 9.47
CA TRP A 168 -5.88 5.09 9.64
C TRP A 168 -5.14 6.35 10.09
N GLY A 169 -4.23 6.20 11.03
CA GLY A 169 -3.39 7.31 11.51
C GLY A 169 -2.33 7.76 10.51
N GLY A 170 -1.96 6.86 9.58
CA GLY A 170 -0.96 7.13 8.53
C GLY A 170 -0.71 5.88 7.71
N ARG A 171 -1.57 5.59 6.73
CA ARG A 171 -1.43 4.53 5.73
C ARG A 171 -1.09 5.17 4.40
N ILE A 172 0.14 4.98 3.93
CA ILE A 172 0.72 5.78 2.86
C ILE A 172 1.42 4.87 1.84
N GLU A 173 1.30 5.23 0.56
CA GLU A 173 2.15 4.73 -0.52
C GLU A 173 3.04 5.88 -1.02
N PHE A 174 4.35 5.70 -0.99
CA PHE A 174 5.31 6.63 -1.59
C PHE A 174 5.86 6.04 -2.88
N TYR A 175 5.69 6.74 -4.00
CA TYR A 175 6.12 6.31 -5.32
C TYR A 175 7.57 6.75 -5.55
N LEU A 176 8.53 5.85 -5.25
CA LEU A 176 9.97 6.17 -5.24
C LEU A 176 10.58 6.27 -6.63
N VAL A 177 9.92 5.69 -7.64
CA VAL A 177 10.32 5.73 -9.05
C VAL A 177 9.13 6.22 -9.84
N ASP A 178 9.33 7.32 -10.58
CA ASP A 178 8.31 7.88 -11.46
C ASP A 178 8.18 7.02 -12.72
N PRO A 179 6.98 6.54 -13.07
CA PRO A 179 6.73 5.82 -14.33
C PRO A 179 7.11 6.63 -15.61
N ASP A 180 7.08 7.96 -15.53
CA ASP A 180 7.46 8.82 -16.64
C ASP A 180 8.99 8.80 -16.88
N ASP A 181 9.79 8.53 -15.83
CA ASP A 181 11.25 8.44 -15.89
C ASP A 181 11.75 7.01 -16.16
N GLU A 182 11.00 5.97 -15.73
CA GLU A 182 11.36 4.57 -15.92
C GLU A 182 10.24 3.80 -16.63
N PRO A 183 10.37 3.54 -17.93
CA PRO A 183 9.35 2.84 -18.72
C PRO A 183 9.22 1.34 -18.40
N ASP A 184 10.23 0.75 -17.76
CA ASP A 184 10.22 -0.66 -17.34
C ASP A 184 9.54 -0.80 -15.97
N SER A 185 8.26 -1.19 -15.98
CA SER A 185 7.47 -1.34 -14.77
C SER A 185 8.02 -2.36 -13.76
N SER A 186 8.88 -3.29 -14.20
CA SER A 186 9.54 -4.23 -13.28
C SER A 186 10.55 -3.57 -12.33
N LYS A 187 10.92 -2.32 -12.60
CA LYS A 187 11.85 -1.53 -11.78
C LYS A 187 11.17 -0.47 -10.93
N TRP A 188 9.88 -0.27 -11.08
CA TRP A 188 9.16 0.69 -10.24
C TRP A 188 9.27 0.29 -8.77
N LYS A 189 9.34 1.28 -7.91
CA LYS A 189 9.44 1.05 -6.46
C LYS A 189 8.42 1.90 -5.74
N THR A 190 7.63 1.25 -4.90
CA THR A 190 6.67 1.91 -4.03
C THR A 190 6.95 1.48 -2.59
N GLU A 191 7.11 2.45 -1.70
CA GLU A 191 7.19 2.19 -0.27
C GLU A 191 5.79 2.25 0.33
N VAL A 192 5.31 1.13 0.88
CA VAL A 192 4.07 1.05 1.67
C VAL A 192 4.43 1.27 3.12
N VAL A 193 3.70 2.19 3.79
CA VAL A 193 4.06 2.69 5.12
C VAL A 193 2.82 2.79 5.99
N PHE A 194 2.87 2.21 7.21
CA PHE A 194 1.80 2.27 8.20
C PHE A 194 2.31 2.89 9.51
N LEU A 195 1.62 3.90 10.00
CA LEU A 195 1.88 4.46 11.32
C LEU A 195 1.44 3.46 12.39
N LEU A 196 2.32 3.17 13.33
CA LEU A 196 2.06 2.26 14.44
C LEU A 196 1.49 3.02 15.65
N GLU A 197 0.78 2.29 16.50
CA GLU A 197 0.44 2.76 17.85
C GLU A 197 1.71 2.95 18.68
N ASP A 198 1.71 3.98 19.52
CA ASP A 198 2.75 4.12 20.52
C ASP A 198 2.60 2.97 21.52
N VAL A 199 3.66 2.17 21.69
CA VAL A 199 3.69 1.15 22.74
C VAL A 199 3.88 1.87 24.07
N PRO A 200 2.95 1.78 25.02
CA PRO A 200 3.20 2.29 26.36
C PRO A 200 4.44 1.59 26.93
N GLU A 201 5.37 2.37 27.45
CA GLU A 201 6.52 1.87 28.22
C GLU A 201 6.07 1.10 29.48
#